data_a3d48478aae25b1483c42ac10fbc2c37
#
_entry.id   a3d48478aae25b1483c42ac10fbc2c37
#
_cell.length_a   1.000
_cell.length_b   1.000
_cell.length_c   1.000
_cell.angle_alpha   90.00
_cell.angle_beta   90.00
_cell.angle_gamma   90.00
#
_symmetry.space_group_name_H-M   'P 1'
#
loop_
_entity.id
_entity.type
_entity.pdbx_description
1 polymer ?
#
loop_
_entity_poly.entity_id
_entity_poly.type
_entity_poly.pdbx_seq_one_letter_code
_entity_poly.pdbx_strand_id
1 'polypeptide(L)'
;MPMDHPAPTDTTAHSPAAPTHWLRNPALPPWSLAVPVLALGLLAAAWGRPLGLGLGAVLTAALFAAVMAAIHHAEVVAHRVGEPFGTLVLAVAVTIIEVALIVSLMLAGGESANSLARDTVFAAIMIASNGIVGLCLVLGGLRHGVLAYRVEGTSPALAALGAMAGLSLVLPSFTQTTPGPTYSGSQLAFAGVASLALYGVFVFV
;
A
#
# COMPACT_ATOMS: atom_id res chain seq x y z
N MET A 1 64.57 -34.62 -2.37
CA MET A 1 63.89 -33.49 -1.70
C MET A 1 62.44 -33.52 -2.11
N PRO A 2 61.51 -34.12 -1.35
CA PRO A 2 60.10 -34.23 -1.70
C PRO A 2 59.41 -32.91 -1.33
N MET A 3 58.65 -32.37 -2.28
CA MET A 3 57.81 -31.18 -2.06
C MET A 3 56.54 -31.60 -1.30
N ASP A 4 56.41 -31.10 -0.10
CA ASP A 4 55.19 -31.19 0.70
C ASP A 4 54.11 -30.32 0.06
N HIS A 5 53.07 -30.95 -0.44
CA HIS A 5 51.83 -30.30 -0.84
C HIS A 5 50.99 -30.07 0.43
N PRO A 6 50.62 -28.81 0.78
CA PRO A 6 49.69 -28.61 1.86
C PRO A 6 48.32 -29.16 1.47
N ALA A 7 47.73 -29.94 2.38
CA ALA A 7 46.37 -30.47 2.25
C ALA A 7 45.33 -29.36 2.03
N PRO A 8 44.28 -29.61 1.24
CA PRO A 8 43.18 -28.66 1.05
C PRO A 8 42.50 -28.38 2.41
N THR A 9 42.54 -27.15 2.84
CA THR A 9 41.76 -26.68 3.99
C THR A 9 40.26 -26.81 3.63
N ASP A 10 39.64 -27.72 4.33
CA ASP A 10 38.19 -27.96 4.29
C ASP A 10 37.45 -26.70 4.83
N THR A 11 37.19 -25.73 3.97
CA THR A 11 36.34 -24.59 4.26
C THR A 11 34.90 -25.02 4.08
N THR A 12 34.40 -25.90 4.94
CA THR A 12 32.97 -26.02 5.19
C THR A 12 32.53 -24.73 5.86
N ALA A 13 32.23 -23.73 5.01
CA ALA A 13 31.56 -22.54 5.44
C ALA A 13 30.24 -22.98 6.12
N HIS A 14 30.24 -22.94 7.45
CA HIS A 14 29.01 -22.98 8.22
C HIS A 14 28.19 -21.76 7.81
N SER A 15 27.33 -21.96 6.80
CA SER A 15 26.23 -21.05 6.54
C SER A 15 25.41 -21.00 7.83
N PRO A 16 25.28 -19.85 8.50
CA PRO A 16 24.42 -19.75 9.67
C PRO A 16 23.02 -20.14 9.22
N ALA A 17 22.52 -21.26 9.74
CA ALA A 17 21.15 -21.70 9.51
C ALA A 17 20.24 -20.53 9.89
N ALA A 18 19.48 -20.04 8.90
CA ALA A 18 18.50 -18.99 9.13
C ALA A 18 17.62 -19.39 10.33
N PRO A 19 17.36 -18.51 11.27
CA PRO A 19 16.60 -18.84 12.47
C PRO A 19 15.20 -19.29 12.07
N THR A 20 14.91 -20.57 12.23
CA THR A 20 13.63 -21.21 11.84
C THR A 20 12.48 -20.93 12.81
N HIS A 21 12.68 -20.04 13.80
CA HIS A 21 11.67 -19.74 14.82
C HIS A 21 10.39 -19.07 14.27
N TRP A 22 10.47 -18.40 13.09
CA TRP A 22 9.31 -17.79 12.41
C TRP A 22 8.48 -18.79 11.57
N LEU A 23 8.97 -20.03 11.38
CA LEU A 23 8.22 -21.11 10.73
C LEU A 23 7.23 -21.81 11.69
N ARG A 24 7.27 -21.50 12.99
CA ARG A 24 6.27 -21.99 13.95
C ARG A 24 4.99 -21.19 13.77
N ASN A 25 3.99 -21.80 13.07
CA ASN A 25 2.57 -21.39 12.99
C ASN A 25 2.31 -20.03 13.61
N PRO A 26 2.16 -18.94 12.88
CA PRO A 26 1.61 -17.74 13.43
C PRO A 26 0.13 -18.02 13.69
N ALA A 27 -0.20 -18.56 14.86
CA ALA A 27 -1.56 -18.53 15.34
C ALA A 27 -1.96 -17.06 15.32
N LEU A 28 -3.02 -16.73 14.57
CA LEU A 28 -3.53 -15.36 14.52
C LEU A 28 -3.78 -14.93 15.96
N PRO A 29 -3.16 -13.88 16.46
CA PRO A 29 -3.35 -13.46 17.84
C PRO A 29 -4.82 -13.10 18.03
N PRO A 30 -5.44 -13.45 19.17
CA PRO A 30 -6.88 -13.28 19.38
C PRO A 30 -7.34 -11.82 19.23
N TRP A 31 -6.46 -10.85 19.46
CA TRP A 31 -6.77 -9.44 19.26
C TRP A 31 -7.08 -9.10 17.80
N SER A 32 -6.41 -9.74 16.85
CA SER A 32 -6.58 -9.45 15.41
C SER A 32 -7.94 -9.89 14.87
N LEU A 33 -8.60 -10.85 15.54
CA LEU A 33 -9.96 -11.26 15.24
C LEU A 33 -10.99 -10.45 16.07
N ALA A 34 -10.66 -10.13 17.32
CA ALA A 34 -11.56 -9.40 18.21
C ALA A 34 -11.76 -7.94 17.77
N VAL A 35 -10.70 -7.26 17.35
CA VAL A 35 -10.73 -5.83 16.98
C VAL A 35 -11.70 -5.53 15.84
N PRO A 36 -11.70 -6.23 14.68
CA PRO A 36 -12.68 -5.97 13.62
C PRO A 36 -14.12 -6.20 14.05
N VAL A 37 -14.36 -7.24 14.86
CA VAL A 37 -15.71 -7.55 15.37
C VAL A 37 -16.20 -6.46 16.34
N LEU A 38 -15.33 -6.01 17.23
CA LEU A 38 -15.66 -4.90 18.16
C LEU A 38 -15.87 -3.58 17.41
N ALA A 39 -15.04 -3.29 16.39
CA ALA A 39 -15.21 -2.10 15.56
C ALA A 39 -16.54 -2.11 14.78
N LEU A 40 -16.93 -3.26 14.24
CA LEU A 40 -18.24 -3.45 13.58
C LEU A 40 -19.40 -3.29 14.58
N GLY A 41 -19.30 -3.88 15.78
CA GLY A 41 -20.29 -3.74 16.84
C GLY A 41 -20.44 -2.28 17.28
N LEU A 42 -19.33 -1.56 17.42
CA LEU A 42 -19.31 -0.14 17.77
C LEU A 42 -19.95 0.72 16.66
N LEU A 43 -19.63 0.43 15.40
CA LEU A 43 -20.22 1.12 14.25
C LEU A 43 -21.74 0.88 14.20
N ALA A 44 -22.20 -0.36 14.39
CA ALA A 44 -23.62 -0.68 14.44
C ALA A 44 -24.33 0.01 15.60
N ALA A 45 -23.70 0.08 16.77
CA ALA A 45 -24.24 0.79 17.94
C ALA A 45 -24.28 2.32 17.77
N ALA A 46 -23.38 2.87 16.96
CA ALA A 46 -23.31 4.29 16.64
C ALA A 46 -24.26 4.70 15.50
N TRP A 47 -24.82 3.73 14.78
CA TRP A 47 -25.65 3.98 13.60
C TRP A 47 -26.86 4.87 13.95
N GLY A 48 -27.04 5.94 13.20
CA GLY A 48 -28.13 6.91 13.40
C GLY A 48 -27.99 7.83 14.62
N ARG A 49 -26.87 7.77 15.36
CA ARG A 49 -26.62 8.70 16.47
C ARG A 49 -25.90 9.96 15.99
N PRO A 50 -26.17 11.13 16.58
CA PRO A 50 -25.41 12.32 16.26
C PRO A 50 -23.94 12.14 16.67
N LEU A 51 -23.03 12.43 15.74
CA LEU A 51 -21.59 12.33 15.93
C LEU A 51 -21.11 13.52 16.78
N GLY A 52 -21.12 13.32 18.11
CA GLY A 52 -20.40 14.24 19.02
C GLY A 52 -18.90 13.95 19.00
N LEU A 53 -18.09 14.92 19.48
CA LEU A 53 -16.63 14.81 19.53
C LEU A 53 -16.13 13.52 20.20
N GLY A 54 -16.76 13.09 21.30
CA GLY A 54 -16.39 11.87 22.00
C GLY A 54 -16.65 10.61 21.19
N LEU A 55 -17.84 10.48 20.59
CA LEU A 55 -18.20 9.32 19.76
C LEU A 55 -17.34 9.30 18.49
N GLY A 56 -17.09 10.46 17.88
CA GLY A 56 -16.20 10.59 16.71
C GLY A 56 -14.78 10.13 17.03
N ALA A 57 -14.21 10.53 18.15
CA ALA A 57 -12.89 10.10 18.57
C ALA A 57 -12.80 8.58 18.79
N VAL A 58 -13.82 7.99 19.44
CA VAL A 58 -13.89 6.53 19.67
C VAL A 58 -14.01 5.76 18.35
N LEU A 59 -14.85 6.22 17.42
CA LEU A 59 -15.01 5.61 16.10
C LEU A 59 -13.72 5.71 15.27
N THR A 60 -13.03 6.85 15.33
CA THR A 60 -11.73 7.04 14.67
C THR A 60 -10.68 6.08 15.23
N ALA A 61 -10.59 5.94 16.56
CA ALA A 61 -9.68 4.99 17.17
C ALA A 61 -10.01 3.53 16.79
N ALA A 62 -11.30 3.18 16.75
CA ALA A 62 -11.75 1.86 16.32
C ALA A 62 -11.42 1.59 14.85
N LEU A 63 -11.56 2.58 13.96
CA LEU A 63 -11.17 2.49 12.56
C LEU A 63 -9.67 2.24 12.44
N PHE A 64 -8.83 3.00 13.15
CA PHE A 64 -7.39 2.80 13.16
C PHE A 64 -7.02 1.38 13.61
N ALA A 65 -7.62 0.91 14.69
CA ALA A 65 -7.38 -0.44 15.19
C ALA A 65 -7.82 -1.51 14.18
N ALA A 66 -8.96 -1.32 13.51
CA ALA A 66 -9.44 -2.24 12.47
C ALA A 66 -8.52 -2.28 11.24
N VAL A 67 -8.00 -1.13 10.81
CA VAL A 67 -7.01 -1.05 9.72
C VAL A 67 -5.72 -1.77 10.11
N MET A 68 -5.21 -1.58 11.32
CA MET A 68 -4.02 -2.31 11.80
C MET A 68 -4.24 -3.83 11.83
N ALA A 69 -5.43 -4.28 12.24
CA ALA A 69 -5.78 -5.69 12.20
C ALA A 69 -5.84 -6.22 10.75
N ALA A 70 -6.41 -5.45 9.82
CA ALA A 70 -6.49 -5.81 8.40
C ALA A 70 -5.08 -5.95 7.77
N ILE A 71 -4.18 -5.00 8.05
CA ILE A 71 -2.78 -5.06 7.61
C ILE A 71 -2.10 -6.30 8.15
N HIS A 72 -2.25 -6.60 9.46
CA HIS A 72 -1.67 -7.79 10.07
C HIS A 72 -2.17 -9.08 9.40
N HIS A 73 -3.45 -9.19 9.10
CA HIS A 73 -4.00 -10.34 8.37
C HIS A 73 -3.41 -10.45 6.95
N ALA A 74 -3.30 -9.32 6.24
CA ALA A 74 -2.72 -9.29 4.90
C ALA A 74 -1.24 -9.72 4.92
N GLU A 75 -0.46 -9.27 5.91
CA GLU A 75 0.94 -9.71 6.11
C GLU A 75 1.04 -11.21 6.37
N VAL A 76 0.20 -11.77 7.24
CA VAL A 76 0.19 -13.22 7.52
C VAL A 76 -0.13 -14.02 6.26
N VAL A 77 -1.08 -13.55 5.44
CA VAL A 77 -1.40 -14.19 4.15
C VAL A 77 -0.23 -14.06 3.19
N ALA A 78 0.37 -12.87 3.08
CA ALA A 78 1.51 -12.61 2.21
C ALA A 78 2.70 -13.52 2.55
N HIS A 79 3.02 -13.68 3.84
CA HIS A 79 4.06 -14.59 4.29
C HIS A 79 3.76 -16.07 3.98
N ARG A 80 2.49 -16.48 4.01
CA ARG A 80 2.10 -17.87 3.66
C ARG A 80 2.21 -18.17 2.17
N VAL A 81 1.93 -17.16 1.35
CA VAL A 81 1.99 -17.27 -0.11
C VAL A 81 3.44 -17.25 -0.60
N GLY A 82 4.32 -16.51 0.10
CA GLY A 82 5.74 -16.38 -0.22
C GLY A 82 6.03 -15.38 -1.33
N GLU A 83 7.32 -15.08 -1.51
CA GLU A 83 7.81 -14.20 -2.57
C GLU A 83 7.73 -14.86 -3.97
N PRO A 84 7.40 -14.13 -5.03
CA PRO A 84 7.05 -12.68 -5.08
C PRO A 84 5.56 -12.39 -4.86
N PHE A 85 4.72 -13.40 -4.73
CA PHE A 85 3.26 -13.24 -4.65
C PHE A 85 2.77 -12.63 -3.34
N GLY A 86 3.54 -12.72 -2.27
CA GLY A 86 3.20 -12.15 -0.98
C GLY A 86 3.04 -10.63 -1.03
N THR A 87 3.96 -9.93 -1.67
CA THR A 87 3.90 -8.47 -1.87
C THR A 87 2.72 -8.07 -2.75
N LEU A 88 2.41 -8.87 -3.77
CA LEU A 88 1.25 -8.63 -4.64
C LEU A 88 -0.07 -8.79 -3.86
N VAL A 89 -0.20 -9.82 -3.04
CA VAL A 89 -1.40 -10.04 -2.20
C VAL A 89 -1.60 -8.86 -1.24
N LEU A 90 -0.52 -8.39 -0.61
CA LEU A 90 -0.58 -7.25 0.29
C LEU A 90 -1.02 -5.97 -0.45
N ALA A 91 -0.41 -5.68 -1.61
CA ALA A 91 -0.76 -4.53 -2.42
C ALA A 91 -2.22 -4.55 -2.88
N VAL A 92 -2.71 -5.70 -3.36
CA VAL A 92 -4.12 -5.87 -3.78
C VAL A 92 -5.06 -5.71 -2.59
N ALA A 93 -4.74 -6.27 -1.41
CA ALA A 93 -5.58 -6.13 -0.21
C ALA A 93 -5.72 -4.66 0.22
N VAL A 94 -4.61 -3.92 0.26
CA VAL A 94 -4.63 -2.48 0.58
C VAL A 94 -5.44 -1.70 -0.45
N THR A 95 -5.22 -1.96 -1.75
CA THR A 95 -5.95 -1.29 -2.82
C THR A 95 -7.47 -1.54 -2.73
N ILE A 96 -7.90 -2.76 -2.40
CA ILE A 96 -9.33 -3.06 -2.21
C ILE A 96 -9.91 -2.23 -1.07
N ILE A 97 -9.19 -2.09 0.05
CA ILE A 97 -9.64 -1.29 1.20
C ILE A 97 -9.75 0.19 0.80
N GLU A 98 -8.76 0.73 0.12
CA GLU A 98 -8.74 2.13 -0.34
C GLU A 98 -9.90 2.41 -1.30
N VAL A 99 -10.07 1.58 -2.33
CA VAL A 99 -11.16 1.74 -3.31
C VAL A 99 -12.52 1.62 -2.64
N ALA A 100 -12.70 0.64 -1.74
CA ALA A 100 -13.95 0.47 -1.01
C ALA A 100 -14.27 1.70 -0.14
N LEU A 101 -13.28 2.30 0.50
CA LEU A 101 -13.44 3.52 1.30
C LEU A 101 -13.86 4.69 0.40
N ILE A 102 -13.16 4.93 -0.70
CA ILE A 102 -13.47 6.01 -1.64
C ILE A 102 -14.89 5.86 -2.20
N VAL A 103 -15.25 4.67 -2.67
CA VAL A 103 -16.60 4.38 -3.20
C VAL A 103 -17.67 4.60 -2.13
N SER A 104 -17.43 4.14 -0.89
CA SER A 104 -18.36 4.35 0.22
C SER A 104 -18.58 5.84 0.51
N LEU A 105 -17.52 6.63 0.51
CA LEU A 105 -17.60 8.07 0.73
C LEU A 105 -18.31 8.79 -0.43
N MET A 106 -18.07 8.38 -1.68
CA MET A 106 -18.75 8.94 -2.85
C MET A 106 -20.26 8.64 -2.82
N LEU A 107 -20.65 7.43 -2.45
CA LEU A 107 -22.07 7.04 -2.32
C LEU A 107 -22.77 7.81 -1.19
N ALA A 108 -22.06 8.07 -0.07
CA ALA A 108 -22.58 8.82 1.06
C ALA A 108 -22.65 10.33 0.82
N GLY A 109 -21.73 10.89 0.03
CA GLY A 109 -21.56 12.33 -0.17
C GLY A 109 -22.41 12.93 -1.32
N GLY A 110 -23.02 12.12 -2.19
CA GLY A 110 -23.81 12.56 -3.33
C GLY A 110 -23.00 13.45 -4.30
N GLU A 111 -23.62 14.49 -4.85
CA GLU A 111 -22.99 15.38 -5.84
C GLU A 111 -21.75 16.12 -5.32
N SER A 112 -21.70 16.42 -4.02
CA SER A 112 -20.54 17.08 -3.39
C SER A 112 -19.30 16.20 -3.35
N ALA A 113 -19.44 14.89 -3.55
CA ALA A 113 -18.35 13.92 -3.53
C ALA A 113 -17.81 13.55 -4.92
N ASN A 114 -18.25 14.23 -5.98
CA ASN A 114 -17.86 13.91 -7.37
C ASN A 114 -16.35 14.05 -7.62
N SER A 115 -15.66 14.97 -6.93
CA SER A 115 -14.21 15.15 -7.04
C SER A 115 -13.41 14.26 -6.08
N LEU A 116 -14.08 13.60 -5.13
CA LEU A 116 -13.44 12.96 -3.98
C LEU A 116 -12.43 11.87 -4.40
N ALA A 117 -12.74 11.06 -5.39
CA ALA A 117 -11.82 10.03 -5.88
C ALA A 117 -10.52 10.65 -6.40
N ARG A 118 -10.62 11.69 -7.23
CA ARG A 118 -9.46 12.41 -7.78
C ARG A 118 -8.65 13.06 -6.66
N ASP A 119 -9.30 13.78 -5.78
CA ASP A 119 -8.66 14.55 -4.72
C ASP A 119 -7.98 13.62 -3.70
N THR A 120 -8.59 12.45 -3.42
CA THR A 120 -7.99 11.42 -2.56
C THR A 120 -6.74 10.81 -3.19
N VAL A 121 -6.77 10.50 -4.49
CA VAL A 121 -5.58 9.97 -5.19
C VAL A 121 -4.46 11.01 -5.24
N PHE A 122 -4.75 12.28 -5.49
CA PHE A 122 -3.76 13.36 -5.40
C PHE A 122 -3.16 13.45 -3.99
N ALA A 123 -3.99 13.41 -2.96
CA ALA A 123 -3.53 13.44 -1.58
C ALA A 123 -2.64 12.22 -1.25
N ALA A 124 -3.02 11.03 -1.71
CA ALA A 124 -2.22 9.81 -1.53
C ALA A 124 -0.84 9.92 -2.19
N ILE A 125 -0.76 10.42 -3.42
CA ILE A 125 0.51 10.66 -4.12
C ILE A 125 1.36 11.67 -3.36
N MET A 126 0.77 12.77 -2.88
CA MET A 126 1.47 13.79 -2.11
C MET A 126 2.00 13.23 -0.78
N ILE A 127 1.19 12.46 -0.06
CA ILE A 127 1.59 11.85 1.21
C ILE A 127 2.70 10.82 0.98
N ALA A 128 2.57 9.97 -0.02
CA ALA A 128 3.58 8.95 -0.32
C ALA A 128 4.90 9.60 -0.77
N SER A 129 4.86 10.51 -1.76
CA SER A 129 6.06 11.07 -2.37
C SER A 129 6.79 12.07 -1.47
N ASN A 130 6.06 12.90 -0.73
CA ASN A 130 6.65 13.96 0.10
C ASN A 130 6.62 13.60 1.58
N GLY A 131 5.51 13.08 2.09
CA GLY A 131 5.36 12.76 3.50
C GLY A 131 6.23 11.57 3.90
N ILE A 132 5.99 10.41 3.31
CA ILE A 132 6.68 9.17 3.70
C ILE A 132 8.14 9.21 3.28
N VAL A 133 8.42 9.53 2.02
CA VAL A 133 9.81 9.60 1.52
C VAL A 133 10.58 10.71 2.25
N GLY A 134 9.99 11.89 2.44
CA GLY A 134 10.60 12.98 3.19
C GLY A 134 10.91 12.59 4.63
N LEU A 135 9.97 11.94 5.32
CA LEU A 135 10.18 11.44 6.68
C LEU A 135 11.30 10.39 6.74
N CYS A 136 11.33 9.45 5.81
CA CYS A 136 12.41 8.46 5.71
C CYS A 136 13.78 9.11 5.50
N LEU A 137 13.85 10.14 4.64
CA LEU A 137 15.09 10.88 4.40
C LEU A 137 15.54 11.66 5.64
N VAL A 138 14.62 12.31 6.35
CA VAL A 138 14.94 13.04 7.60
C VAL A 138 15.40 12.09 8.67
N LEU A 139 14.65 11.03 8.97
CA LEU A 139 15.01 10.07 10.02
C LEU A 139 16.30 9.32 9.68
N GLY A 140 16.45 8.91 8.41
CA GLY A 140 17.66 8.25 7.95
C GLY A 140 18.87 9.17 7.99
N GLY A 141 18.73 10.43 7.57
CA GLY A 141 19.79 11.44 7.62
C GLY A 141 20.22 11.76 9.04
N LEU A 142 19.27 11.90 9.97
CA LEU A 142 19.57 12.11 11.40
C LEU A 142 20.30 10.92 12.03
N ARG A 143 20.02 9.70 11.58
CA ARG A 143 20.59 8.47 12.14
C ARG A 143 21.93 8.08 11.52
N HIS A 144 22.10 8.28 10.21
CA HIS A 144 23.25 7.77 9.45
C HIS A 144 24.11 8.87 8.83
N GLY A 145 23.68 10.13 8.87
CA GLY A 145 24.36 11.28 8.26
C GLY A 145 24.21 11.33 6.74
N VAL A 146 24.65 10.29 6.02
CA VAL A 146 24.57 10.19 4.57
C VAL A 146 23.73 8.97 4.19
N LEU A 147 22.79 9.17 3.27
CA LEU A 147 21.93 8.11 2.74
C LEU A 147 22.33 7.79 1.29
N ALA A 148 22.56 6.52 1.02
CA ALA A 148 22.75 6.02 -0.34
C ALA A 148 21.36 5.83 -1.00
N TYR A 149 21.20 6.38 -2.20
CA TYR A 149 19.97 6.30 -2.99
C TYR A 149 20.18 5.36 -4.18
N ARG A 150 19.32 4.36 -4.32
CA ARG A 150 19.36 3.43 -5.46
C ARG A 150 18.48 3.95 -6.59
N VAL A 151 19.08 4.41 -7.65
CA VAL A 151 18.38 4.98 -8.83
C VAL A 151 17.71 3.90 -9.66
N GLU A 152 18.30 2.70 -9.74
CA GLU A 152 17.85 1.60 -10.60
C GLU A 152 16.42 1.11 -10.30
N GLY A 153 16.02 1.06 -9.03
CA GLY A 153 14.65 0.66 -8.65
C GLY A 153 13.66 1.82 -8.60
N THR A 154 14.14 3.03 -8.27
CA THR A 154 13.26 4.18 -8.02
C THR A 154 12.86 4.89 -9.31
N SER A 155 13.75 4.96 -10.31
CA SER A 155 13.43 5.61 -11.57
C SER A 155 12.28 4.95 -12.34
N PRO A 156 12.23 3.62 -12.52
CA PRO A 156 11.08 2.96 -13.13
C PRO A 156 9.78 3.15 -12.34
N ALA A 157 9.86 3.11 -11.00
CA ALA A 157 8.70 3.34 -10.14
C ALA A 157 8.11 4.75 -10.31
N LEU A 158 8.96 5.78 -10.28
CA LEU A 158 8.54 7.16 -10.51
C LEU A 158 8.03 7.40 -11.93
N ALA A 159 8.64 6.78 -12.94
CA ALA A 159 8.17 6.88 -14.31
C ALA A 159 6.78 6.25 -14.49
N ALA A 160 6.54 5.07 -13.93
CA ALA A 160 5.24 4.41 -13.96
C ALA A 160 4.18 5.22 -13.20
N LEU A 161 4.51 5.72 -11.99
CA LEU A 161 3.63 6.58 -11.21
C LEU A 161 3.29 7.87 -11.96
N GLY A 162 4.30 8.53 -12.54
CA GLY A 162 4.12 9.76 -13.31
C GLY A 162 3.25 9.55 -14.56
N ALA A 163 3.45 8.45 -15.28
CA ALA A 163 2.64 8.10 -16.45
C ALA A 163 1.17 7.80 -16.05
N MET A 164 0.96 7.01 -14.99
CA MET A 164 -0.40 6.73 -14.49
C MET A 164 -1.09 7.99 -13.96
N ALA A 165 -0.39 8.81 -13.18
CA ALA A 165 -0.93 10.08 -12.67
C ALA A 165 -1.24 11.06 -13.83
N GLY A 166 -0.35 11.18 -14.80
CA GLY A 166 -0.57 11.99 -16.00
C GLY A 166 -1.81 11.54 -16.77
N LEU A 167 -1.94 10.24 -17.01
CA LEU A 167 -3.07 9.66 -17.73
C LEU A 167 -4.39 9.80 -16.95
N SER A 168 -4.40 9.53 -15.66
CA SER A 168 -5.65 9.46 -14.88
C SER A 168 -6.08 10.79 -14.27
N LEU A 169 -5.15 11.66 -13.89
CA LEU A 169 -5.43 12.87 -13.13
C LEU A 169 -5.24 14.16 -13.94
N VAL A 170 -4.23 14.20 -14.82
CA VAL A 170 -3.88 15.43 -15.56
C VAL A 170 -4.61 15.49 -16.90
N LEU A 171 -4.55 14.43 -17.69
CA LEU A 171 -5.11 14.39 -19.04
C LEU A 171 -6.63 14.70 -19.11
N PRO A 172 -7.49 14.31 -18.14
CA PRO A 172 -8.91 14.70 -18.18
C PRO A 172 -9.14 16.20 -18.25
N SER A 173 -8.24 17.00 -17.65
CA SER A 173 -8.34 18.47 -17.66
C SER A 173 -8.09 19.08 -19.05
N PHE A 174 -7.53 18.33 -19.98
CA PHE A 174 -7.23 18.77 -21.35
C PHE A 174 -8.15 18.15 -22.40
N THR A 175 -9.05 17.25 -22.02
CA THR A 175 -10.05 16.66 -22.92
C THR A 175 -11.26 17.60 -23.07
N GLN A 176 -11.83 17.63 -24.27
CA GLN A 176 -12.95 18.52 -24.61
C GLN A 176 -14.24 17.74 -24.96
N THR A 177 -14.23 16.42 -24.82
CA THR A 177 -15.36 15.54 -25.18
C THR A 177 -16.50 15.59 -24.18
N THR A 178 -16.19 15.93 -22.94
CA THR A 178 -17.16 16.06 -21.84
C THR A 178 -16.92 17.38 -21.11
N PRO A 179 -17.95 18.03 -20.56
CA PRO A 179 -17.78 19.23 -19.75
C PRO A 179 -16.96 18.95 -18.48
N GLY A 180 -16.03 19.85 -18.15
CA GLY A 180 -15.18 19.72 -16.95
C GLY A 180 -14.01 18.73 -17.12
N PRO A 181 -13.23 18.49 -16.06
CA PRO A 181 -12.06 17.60 -16.08
C PRO A 181 -12.48 16.13 -15.96
N THR A 182 -13.26 15.65 -16.95
CA THR A 182 -13.83 14.30 -16.96
C THR A 182 -13.57 13.63 -18.30
N TYR A 183 -13.51 12.31 -18.29
CA TYR A 183 -13.41 11.48 -19.47
C TYR A 183 -14.78 11.05 -19.99
N SER A 184 -14.92 10.91 -21.30
CA SER A 184 -16.00 10.12 -21.89
C SER A 184 -15.85 8.64 -21.55
N GLY A 185 -16.91 7.83 -21.69
CA GLY A 185 -16.87 6.42 -21.35
C GLY A 185 -15.76 5.63 -22.06
N SER A 186 -15.50 5.92 -23.35
CA SER A 186 -14.43 5.29 -24.13
C SER A 186 -13.02 5.73 -23.67
N GLN A 187 -12.85 7.02 -23.35
CA GLN A 187 -11.59 7.54 -22.80
C GLN A 187 -11.31 6.98 -21.41
N LEU A 188 -12.32 6.85 -20.56
CA LEU A 188 -12.20 6.25 -19.23
C LEU A 188 -11.78 4.77 -19.32
N ALA A 189 -12.41 4.02 -20.24
CA ALA A 189 -12.05 2.62 -20.48
C ALA A 189 -10.59 2.49 -20.96
N PHE A 190 -10.17 3.36 -21.91
CA PHE A 190 -8.77 3.39 -22.37
C PHE A 190 -7.81 3.72 -21.24
N ALA A 191 -8.07 4.78 -20.47
CA ALA A 191 -7.23 5.18 -19.34
C ALA A 191 -7.13 4.08 -18.28
N GLY A 192 -8.26 3.39 -17.98
CA GLY A 192 -8.29 2.27 -17.04
C GLY A 192 -7.46 1.09 -17.52
N VAL A 193 -7.63 0.66 -18.77
CA VAL A 193 -6.85 -0.46 -19.34
C VAL A 193 -5.37 -0.11 -19.42
N ALA A 194 -5.03 1.10 -19.88
CA ALA A 194 -3.64 1.55 -19.98
C ALA A 194 -2.96 1.63 -18.59
N SER A 195 -3.66 2.15 -17.58
CA SER A 195 -3.15 2.20 -16.20
C SER A 195 -2.93 0.80 -15.62
N LEU A 196 -3.87 -0.12 -15.88
CA LEU A 196 -3.74 -1.51 -15.44
C LEU A 196 -2.57 -2.22 -16.12
N ALA A 197 -2.37 -1.98 -17.41
CA ALA A 197 -1.23 -2.51 -18.16
C ALA A 197 0.10 -1.95 -17.65
N LEU A 198 0.20 -0.64 -17.41
CA LEU A 198 1.39 0.01 -16.82
C LEU A 198 1.70 -0.55 -15.43
N TYR A 199 0.68 -0.72 -14.59
CA TYR A 199 0.85 -1.33 -13.28
C TYR A 199 1.31 -2.79 -13.38
N GLY A 200 0.70 -3.57 -14.28
CA GLY A 200 1.10 -4.95 -14.54
C GLY A 200 2.56 -5.05 -14.98
N VAL A 201 2.98 -4.23 -15.95
CA VAL A 201 4.39 -4.17 -16.38
C VAL A 201 5.31 -3.83 -15.20
N PHE A 202 4.95 -2.82 -14.39
CA PHE A 202 5.74 -2.42 -13.23
C PHE A 202 5.91 -3.55 -12.19
N VAL A 203 4.87 -4.35 -11.97
CA VAL A 203 4.88 -5.44 -10.97
C VAL A 203 5.68 -6.65 -11.45
N PHE A 204 5.71 -6.94 -12.78
CA PHE A 204 6.30 -8.16 -13.33
C PHE A 204 7.66 -7.96 -14.03
N VAL A 205 8.15 -6.73 -14.11
CA VAL A 205 9.48 -6.40 -14.64
C VAL A 205 10.42 -5.96 -13.52
#